data_a7a4b93ff5671c307bbb07f20b22b3d5
#
_entry.id   a7a4b93ff5671c307bbb07f20b22b3d5
#
_cell.length_a   1.000
_cell.length_b   1.000
_cell.length_c   1.000
_cell.angle_alpha   90.00
_cell.angle_beta   90.00
_cell.angle_gamma   90.00
#
_symmetry.space_group_name_H-M   'P 1'
#
loop_
_entity.id
_entity.type
_entity.pdbx_description
1 polymer ?
#
loop_
_entity_poly.entity_id
_entity_poly.type
_entity_poly.pdbx_seq_one_letter_code
_entity_poly.pdbx_strand_id
1 'polypeptide(L)'
;MADPEHVSLVRSGPNEISRWREATWRRPNTEIPRFSLGYRLEDRGAGETFAPDYVYGRPSLDLAGAMLNSIKLPRADLANDDLTGADLTGSDLREANLSGASLQGAHLWRSNLARANFKEANMAGSTLNRTDLSNSVLALANVSGANLSFSNLSYANLEKANLSGTDLSQSDLSWTNLSGANLRGARIVGANLDMADLSGADLQGATIINTRLNSTSLMQSVCGITIFANCDLSRAIGLESVKHAGPSMIALDTISRSQGQVPARFLEEAGVPQALVLSQEAYRSSGLTHIRVLLRGSESDGEFAAAIRDSLAQAETPAWFIAADDEASLQSGAINLDNAVYYDRLVLLCTEGTLENPITSRYFASLVNGQGAANVDSLISVAPDDLFYQREDRLCSGLRNGSVVDFRGWDERARFDDAIANLVNEFKASGLSQSPF
;
A
#
# COMPACT_ATOMS: atom_id res chain seq x y z
N MET A 1 14.67 -28.02 -10.93
CA MET A 1 14.82 -27.36 -12.26
C MET A 1 13.55 -27.64 -13.01
N ALA A 2 12.94 -26.62 -13.59
CA ALA A 2 11.69 -26.78 -14.35
C ALA A 2 11.82 -27.83 -15.45
N ASP A 3 10.73 -28.55 -15.75
CA ASP A 3 10.65 -29.44 -16.87
C ASP A 3 10.71 -28.62 -18.17
N PRO A 4 11.69 -28.86 -19.07
CA PRO A 4 11.83 -28.10 -20.30
C PRO A 4 10.62 -28.22 -21.25
N GLU A 5 9.93 -29.36 -21.28
CA GLU A 5 8.71 -29.54 -22.08
C GLU A 5 7.58 -28.68 -21.53
N HIS A 6 7.41 -28.60 -20.19
CA HIS A 6 6.42 -27.75 -19.53
C HIS A 6 6.72 -26.26 -19.77
N VAL A 7 7.98 -25.85 -19.70
CA VAL A 7 8.37 -24.46 -20.01
C VAL A 7 8.04 -24.10 -21.46
N SER A 8 8.35 -25.00 -22.40
CA SER A 8 8.02 -24.82 -23.83
C SER A 8 6.52 -24.70 -24.05
N LEU A 9 5.75 -25.56 -23.39
CA LEU A 9 4.29 -25.57 -23.45
C LEU A 9 3.72 -24.24 -22.96
N VAL A 10 4.17 -23.74 -21.80
CA VAL A 10 3.73 -22.46 -21.23
C VAL A 10 4.09 -21.29 -22.15
N ARG A 11 5.25 -21.30 -22.78
CA ARG A 11 5.65 -20.28 -23.76
C ARG A 11 4.80 -20.28 -25.02
N SER A 12 4.18 -21.41 -25.36
CA SER A 12 3.26 -21.53 -26.49
C SER A 12 1.88 -20.91 -26.22
N GLY A 13 1.57 -20.60 -24.98
CA GLY A 13 0.39 -19.85 -24.55
C GLY A 13 -0.73 -20.67 -23.91
N PRO A 14 -1.78 -20.00 -23.41
CA PRO A 14 -2.79 -20.61 -22.55
C PRO A 14 -3.64 -21.69 -23.25
N ASN A 15 -3.86 -21.56 -24.54
CA ASN A 15 -4.62 -22.56 -25.30
C ASN A 15 -3.88 -23.89 -25.42
N GLU A 16 -2.56 -23.87 -25.55
CA GLU A 16 -1.75 -25.10 -25.63
C GLU A 16 -1.68 -25.78 -24.27
N ILE A 17 -1.62 -25.03 -23.17
CA ILE A 17 -1.73 -25.56 -21.80
C ILE A 17 -3.06 -26.31 -21.65
N SER A 18 -4.16 -25.71 -22.07
CA SER A 18 -5.49 -26.33 -21.99
C SER A 18 -5.58 -27.61 -22.82
N ARG A 19 -5.09 -27.59 -24.05
CA ARG A 19 -5.04 -28.79 -24.94
C ARG A 19 -4.19 -29.89 -24.35
N TRP A 20 -3.01 -29.56 -23.82
CA TRP A 20 -2.12 -30.53 -23.19
C TRP A 20 -2.80 -31.21 -21.99
N ARG A 21 -3.46 -30.42 -21.13
CA ARG A 21 -4.20 -30.95 -19.98
C ARG A 21 -5.33 -31.90 -20.43
N GLU A 22 -6.13 -31.50 -21.41
CA GLU A 22 -7.19 -32.34 -21.94
C GLU A 22 -6.65 -33.66 -22.54
N ALA A 23 -5.56 -33.60 -23.29
CA ALA A 23 -4.93 -34.77 -23.90
C ALA A 23 -4.34 -35.71 -22.84
N THR A 24 -3.70 -35.15 -21.81
CA THR A 24 -3.07 -35.91 -20.73
C THR A 24 -4.11 -36.52 -19.78
N TRP A 25 -5.19 -35.82 -19.53
CA TRP A 25 -6.30 -36.32 -18.71
C TRP A 25 -7.04 -37.51 -19.33
N ARG A 26 -7.15 -37.53 -20.67
CA ARG A 26 -7.87 -38.59 -21.41
C ARG A 26 -7.05 -39.85 -21.67
N ARG A 27 -5.80 -39.95 -21.24
CA ARG A 27 -4.95 -41.15 -21.45
C ARG A 27 -5.09 -42.14 -20.28
N PRO A 28 -5.85 -43.24 -20.40
CA PRO A 28 -6.07 -44.17 -19.30
C PRO A 28 -4.94 -45.14 -19.00
N ASN A 29 -3.79 -45.07 -19.68
CA ASN A 29 -2.78 -46.14 -19.59
C ASN A 29 -1.32 -45.73 -19.85
N THR A 30 -0.86 -44.60 -19.34
CA THR A 30 0.59 -44.36 -19.27
C THR A 30 0.98 -44.24 -17.80
N GLU A 31 2.06 -44.93 -17.42
CA GLU A 31 2.65 -44.87 -16.09
C GLU A 31 2.84 -43.40 -15.66
N ILE A 32 1.94 -42.90 -14.84
CA ILE A 32 2.08 -41.59 -14.25
C ILE A 32 3.24 -41.72 -13.26
N PRO A 33 4.28 -40.88 -13.34
CA PRO A 33 5.31 -40.85 -12.32
C PRO A 33 4.63 -40.69 -10.96
N ARG A 34 4.88 -41.62 -10.06
CA ARG A 34 4.40 -41.56 -8.67
C ARG A 34 5.03 -40.37 -7.96
N PHE A 35 4.54 -39.17 -8.19
CA PHE A 35 4.84 -38.07 -7.32
C PHE A 35 3.95 -38.18 -6.09
N SER A 36 4.59 -38.60 -5.03
CA SER A 36 4.05 -38.83 -3.71
C SER A 36 3.43 -37.58 -3.11
N LEU A 37 2.11 -37.46 -3.18
CA LEU A 37 1.38 -36.93 -2.05
C LEU A 37 1.60 -37.94 -0.92
N GLY A 38 2.26 -37.52 0.17
CA GLY A 38 2.71 -38.34 1.30
C GLY A 38 1.61 -38.97 2.13
N TYR A 39 0.74 -39.74 1.51
CA TYR A 39 -0.20 -40.64 2.18
C TYR A 39 0.18 -42.07 1.88
N ARG A 40 0.77 -42.75 2.87
CA ARG A 40 0.98 -44.20 2.87
C ARG A 40 -0.39 -44.89 2.79
N LEU A 41 -0.56 -45.66 1.71
CA LEU A 41 -1.71 -46.54 1.49
C LEU A 41 -1.63 -47.86 2.31
N GLU A 42 -0.89 -47.91 3.42
CA GLU A 42 -0.64 -49.15 4.13
C GLU A 42 -1.64 -49.53 5.25
N ASP A 43 -2.64 -48.67 5.55
CA ASP A 43 -3.49 -48.87 6.71
C ASP A 43 -5.01 -49.07 6.46
N ARG A 44 -5.44 -49.52 5.28
CA ARG A 44 -6.86 -49.85 5.07
C ARG A 44 -7.02 -51.25 4.44
N GLY A 45 -7.81 -52.05 5.15
CA GLY A 45 -8.10 -53.43 4.82
C GLY A 45 -8.83 -53.61 3.48
N ALA A 46 -8.62 -54.76 2.87
CA ALA A 46 -9.23 -55.18 1.61
C ALA A 46 -10.76 -55.20 1.71
N GLY A 47 -11.44 -54.36 0.97
CA GLY A 47 -12.89 -54.44 0.85
C GLY A 47 -13.65 -53.22 0.31
N GLU A 48 -13.04 -52.05 0.12
CA GLU A 48 -13.77 -50.91 -0.43
C GLU A 48 -13.50 -50.73 -1.94
N THR A 49 -14.56 -50.90 -2.73
CA THR A 49 -14.58 -50.56 -4.16
C THR A 49 -14.54 -49.04 -4.29
N PHE A 50 -13.42 -48.53 -4.74
CA PHE A 50 -13.28 -47.08 -5.04
C PHE A 50 -14.12 -46.71 -6.25
N ALA A 51 -14.92 -45.65 -6.12
CA ALA A 51 -15.51 -45.00 -7.28
C ALA A 51 -14.39 -44.50 -8.19
N PRO A 52 -14.52 -44.63 -9.52
CA PRO A 52 -13.43 -44.33 -10.48
C PRO A 52 -12.99 -42.88 -10.52
N ASP A 53 -13.68 -41.99 -9.81
CA ASP A 53 -13.49 -40.54 -9.94
C ASP A 53 -12.42 -39.92 -9.02
N TYR A 54 -11.75 -40.73 -8.17
CA TYR A 54 -10.79 -40.22 -7.18
C TYR A 54 -9.31 -40.59 -7.40
N VAL A 55 -8.96 -41.27 -8.48
CA VAL A 55 -7.62 -41.88 -8.60
C VAL A 55 -6.63 -41.06 -9.43
N TYR A 56 -7.07 -40.04 -10.17
CA TYR A 56 -6.13 -39.28 -11.02
C TYR A 56 -6.23 -37.78 -10.74
N GLY A 57 -5.29 -37.28 -9.95
CA GLY A 57 -5.06 -35.87 -9.82
C GLY A 57 -4.85 -35.21 -11.18
N ARG A 58 -5.35 -33.99 -11.34
CA ARG A 58 -5.09 -33.18 -12.55
C ARG A 58 -3.58 -33.06 -12.78
N PRO A 59 -3.07 -33.26 -14.01
CA PRO A 59 -1.64 -33.12 -14.29
C PRO A 59 -1.18 -31.70 -14.01
N SER A 60 -0.15 -31.57 -13.17
CA SER A 60 0.47 -30.28 -12.83
C SER A 60 1.70 -30.03 -13.69
N LEU A 61 1.98 -28.76 -13.97
CA LEU A 61 3.20 -28.35 -14.63
C LEU A 61 4.31 -28.15 -13.60
N ASP A 62 5.50 -28.65 -13.87
CA ASP A 62 6.73 -28.32 -13.15
C ASP A 62 7.40 -27.13 -13.84
N LEU A 63 7.27 -25.95 -13.24
CA LEU A 63 7.83 -24.68 -13.70
C LEU A 63 8.77 -24.08 -12.64
N ALA A 64 9.25 -24.90 -11.70
CA ALA A 64 10.07 -24.44 -10.60
C ALA A 64 11.39 -23.82 -11.09
N GLY A 65 11.59 -22.52 -10.78
CA GLY A 65 12.74 -21.75 -11.25
C GLY A 65 12.72 -21.39 -12.72
N ALA A 66 11.59 -21.57 -13.43
CA ALA A 66 11.48 -21.25 -14.85
C ALA A 66 11.63 -19.75 -15.11
N MET A 67 12.36 -19.39 -16.17
CA MET A 67 12.50 -18.03 -16.65
C MET A 67 11.32 -17.69 -17.58
N LEU A 68 10.29 -17.07 -17.04
CA LEU A 68 9.02 -16.76 -17.72
C LEU A 68 8.71 -15.25 -17.71
N ASN A 69 9.75 -14.43 -17.58
CA ASN A 69 9.60 -12.97 -17.55
C ASN A 69 8.92 -12.43 -18.81
N SER A 70 8.04 -11.45 -18.62
CA SER A 70 7.26 -10.79 -19.68
C SER A 70 6.35 -11.75 -20.50
N ILE A 71 6.02 -12.91 -19.96
CA ILE A 71 5.12 -13.86 -20.63
C ILE A 71 3.68 -13.36 -20.63
N LYS A 72 2.92 -13.73 -21.66
CA LYS A 72 1.50 -13.38 -21.78
C LYS A 72 0.66 -14.64 -21.63
N LEU A 73 0.06 -14.81 -20.46
CA LEU A 73 -0.79 -15.94 -20.10
C LEU A 73 -2.14 -15.50 -19.51
N PRO A 74 -2.85 -14.54 -20.14
CA PRO A 74 -4.16 -14.16 -19.62
C PRO A 74 -5.11 -15.36 -19.69
N ARG A 75 -5.89 -15.56 -18.62
CA ARG A 75 -6.82 -16.70 -18.48
C ARG A 75 -6.20 -18.08 -18.49
N ALA A 76 -4.88 -18.17 -18.37
CA ALA A 76 -4.21 -19.48 -18.31
C ALA A 76 -4.69 -20.25 -17.07
N ASP A 77 -4.78 -21.55 -17.24
CA ASP A 77 -5.10 -22.44 -16.14
C ASP A 77 -3.81 -23.07 -15.60
N LEU A 78 -3.30 -22.50 -14.52
CA LEU A 78 -2.08 -22.89 -13.80
C LEU A 78 -2.40 -23.41 -12.40
N ALA A 79 -3.62 -23.91 -12.17
CA ALA A 79 -4.03 -24.39 -10.86
C ALA A 79 -3.20 -25.63 -10.44
N ASN A 80 -2.74 -25.61 -9.18
CA ASN A 80 -1.90 -26.63 -8.56
C ASN A 80 -0.55 -26.86 -9.26
N ASP A 81 -0.09 -25.94 -10.10
CA ASP A 81 1.21 -26.03 -10.76
C ASP A 81 2.34 -25.60 -9.81
N ASP A 82 3.54 -26.11 -10.06
CA ASP A 82 4.74 -25.72 -9.32
C ASP A 82 5.48 -24.60 -10.06
N LEU A 83 5.37 -23.39 -9.54
CA LEU A 83 6.02 -22.15 -9.98
C LEU A 83 7.02 -21.65 -8.93
N THR A 84 7.47 -22.52 -8.03
CA THR A 84 8.40 -22.18 -6.95
C THR A 84 9.65 -21.51 -7.51
N GLY A 85 9.96 -20.29 -7.07
CA GLY A 85 11.11 -19.52 -7.53
C GLY A 85 11.09 -19.13 -9.01
N ALA A 86 9.97 -19.29 -9.72
CA ALA A 86 9.88 -18.89 -11.13
C ALA A 86 9.99 -17.38 -11.31
N ASP A 87 10.62 -16.95 -12.38
CA ASP A 87 10.66 -15.53 -12.78
C ASP A 87 9.51 -15.22 -13.74
N LEU A 88 8.50 -14.55 -13.21
CA LEU A 88 7.32 -14.05 -13.90
C LEU A 88 7.31 -12.51 -13.96
N THR A 89 8.47 -11.88 -13.80
CA THR A 89 8.60 -10.42 -13.81
C THR A 89 7.98 -9.81 -15.06
N GLY A 90 7.12 -8.79 -14.87
CA GLY A 90 6.47 -8.05 -15.96
C GLY A 90 5.49 -8.87 -16.81
N SER A 91 5.02 -10.00 -16.31
CA SER A 91 4.12 -10.91 -17.04
C SER A 91 2.67 -10.47 -16.98
N ASP A 92 1.89 -10.85 -17.99
CA ASP A 92 0.44 -10.67 -18.03
C ASP A 92 -0.26 -12.00 -17.71
N LEU A 93 -0.80 -12.09 -16.49
CA LEU A 93 -1.52 -13.24 -15.95
C LEU A 93 -2.97 -12.86 -15.56
N ARG A 94 -3.53 -11.84 -16.20
CA ARG A 94 -4.90 -11.41 -15.92
C ARG A 94 -5.90 -12.54 -16.05
N GLU A 95 -6.80 -12.64 -15.07
CA GLU A 95 -7.85 -13.66 -15.03
C GLU A 95 -7.30 -15.12 -15.04
N ALA A 96 -5.99 -15.32 -14.81
CA ALA A 96 -5.41 -16.65 -14.74
C ALA A 96 -5.89 -17.39 -13.48
N ASN A 97 -6.03 -18.69 -13.59
CA ASN A 97 -6.33 -19.58 -12.47
C ASN A 97 -5.03 -20.15 -11.91
N LEU A 98 -4.60 -19.67 -10.76
CA LEU A 98 -3.42 -20.12 -10.00
C LEU A 98 -3.84 -20.74 -8.65
N SER A 99 -5.09 -21.20 -8.53
CA SER A 99 -5.57 -21.77 -7.28
C SER A 99 -4.77 -22.99 -6.87
N GLY A 100 -4.34 -23.04 -5.60
CA GLY A 100 -3.51 -24.11 -5.06
C GLY A 100 -2.08 -24.18 -5.64
N ALA A 101 -1.69 -23.28 -6.53
CA ALA A 101 -0.35 -23.28 -7.12
C ALA A 101 0.74 -22.95 -6.08
N SER A 102 1.93 -23.49 -6.26
CA SER A 102 3.12 -23.13 -5.48
C SER A 102 3.89 -22.02 -6.19
N LEU A 103 3.90 -20.81 -5.58
CA LEU A 103 4.67 -19.65 -6.06
C LEU A 103 5.65 -19.19 -4.96
N GLN A 104 6.07 -20.10 -4.09
CA GLN A 104 7.00 -19.73 -3.00
C GLN A 104 8.29 -19.15 -3.58
N GLY A 105 8.65 -17.94 -3.13
CA GLY A 105 9.83 -17.23 -3.60
C GLY A 105 9.80 -16.81 -5.08
N ALA A 106 8.66 -16.90 -5.76
CA ALA A 106 8.55 -16.49 -7.16
C ALA A 106 8.70 -14.98 -7.32
N HIS A 107 9.21 -14.56 -8.48
CA HIS A 107 9.40 -13.16 -8.84
C HIS A 107 8.28 -12.69 -9.77
N LEU A 108 7.40 -11.83 -9.25
CA LEU A 108 6.23 -11.30 -9.97
C LEU A 108 6.27 -9.76 -10.08
N TRP A 109 7.43 -9.16 -9.89
CA TRP A 109 7.58 -7.70 -9.93
C TRP A 109 6.99 -7.08 -11.21
N ARG A 110 6.17 -6.03 -11.06
CA ARG A 110 5.48 -5.33 -12.16
C ARG A 110 4.59 -6.21 -13.04
N SER A 111 4.14 -7.36 -12.57
CA SER A 111 3.21 -8.21 -13.32
C SER A 111 1.78 -7.70 -13.20
N ASN A 112 0.97 -8.04 -14.21
CA ASN A 112 -0.46 -7.80 -14.17
C ASN A 112 -1.19 -9.10 -13.81
N LEU A 113 -1.75 -9.14 -12.60
CA LEU A 113 -2.45 -10.27 -11.98
C LEU A 113 -3.93 -9.92 -11.71
N ALA A 114 -4.44 -8.85 -12.34
CA ALA A 114 -5.80 -8.39 -12.11
C ALA A 114 -6.81 -9.50 -12.38
N ARG A 115 -7.75 -9.69 -11.43
CA ARG A 115 -8.78 -10.74 -11.47
C ARG A 115 -8.25 -12.18 -11.47
N ALA A 116 -6.97 -12.42 -11.21
CA ALA A 116 -6.44 -13.76 -11.12
C ALA A 116 -6.96 -14.47 -9.85
N ASN A 117 -7.06 -15.80 -9.93
CA ASN A 117 -7.48 -16.64 -8.80
C ASN A 117 -6.27 -17.32 -8.17
N PHE A 118 -5.90 -16.90 -6.95
CA PHE A 118 -4.86 -17.47 -6.11
C PHE A 118 -5.41 -18.17 -4.86
N LYS A 119 -6.69 -18.57 -4.90
CA LYS A 119 -7.29 -19.24 -3.74
C LYS A 119 -6.41 -20.41 -3.31
N GLU A 120 -6.06 -20.46 -1.99
CA GLU A 120 -5.22 -21.52 -1.41
C GLU A 120 -3.79 -21.64 -2.01
N ALA A 121 -3.34 -20.69 -2.82
CA ALA A 121 -1.99 -20.69 -3.39
C ALA A 121 -0.93 -20.40 -2.31
N ASN A 122 0.27 -20.97 -2.50
CA ASN A 122 1.42 -20.66 -1.65
C ASN A 122 2.34 -19.66 -2.34
N MET A 123 2.30 -18.41 -1.89
CA MET A 123 3.10 -17.28 -2.39
C MET A 123 4.11 -16.78 -1.34
N ALA A 124 4.47 -17.62 -0.36
CA ALA A 124 5.34 -17.20 0.73
C ALA A 124 6.70 -16.69 0.21
N GLY A 125 7.14 -15.53 0.72
CA GLY A 125 8.42 -14.93 0.36
C GLY A 125 8.54 -14.46 -1.10
N SER A 126 7.45 -14.41 -1.87
CA SER A 126 7.47 -13.93 -3.25
C SER A 126 7.66 -12.43 -3.36
N THR A 127 8.16 -11.96 -4.51
CA THR A 127 8.30 -10.53 -4.81
C THR A 127 7.15 -10.09 -5.72
N LEU A 128 6.19 -9.39 -5.14
CA LEU A 128 4.96 -8.91 -5.78
C LEU A 128 4.89 -7.37 -5.83
N ASN A 129 5.98 -6.69 -5.56
CA ASN A 129 5.96 -5.23 -5.51
C ASN A 129 5.65 -4.62 -6.88
N ARG A 130 4.84 -3.56 -6.87
CA ARG A 130 4.33 -2.86 -8.05
C ARG A 130 3.49 -3.75 -8.99
N THR A 131 2.84 -4.79 -8.46
CA THR A 131 1.90 -5.64 -9.21
C THR A 131 0.49 -5.05 -9.20
N ASP A 132 -0.28 -5.36 -10.22
CA ASP A 132 -1.72 -5.17 -10.22
C ASP A 132 -2.41 -6.48 -9.84
N LEU A 133 -2.95 -6.53 -8.63
CA LEU A 133 -3.75 -7.63 -8.06
C LEU A 133 -5.21 -7.21 -7.87
N SER A 134 -5.65 -6.13 -8.54
CA SER A 134 -7.00 -5.62 -8.36
C SER A 134 -8.06 -6.68 -8.70
N ASN A 135 -9.10 -6.77 -7.86
CA ASN A 135 -10.19 -7.74 -8.02
C ASN A 135 -9.76 -9.23 -8.00
N SER A 136 -8.56 -9.55 -7.55
CA SER A 136 -8.08 -10.94 -7.48
C SER A 136 -8.65 -11.69 -6.27
N VAL A 137 -8.60 -13.01 -6.32
CA VAL A 137 -9.02 -13.89 -5.23
C VAL A 137 -7.81 -14.54 -4.60
N LEU A 138 -7.47 -14.14 -3.36
CA LEU A 138 -6.38 -14.69 -2.54
C LEU A 138 -6.92 -15.33 -1.25
N ALA A 139 -8.20 -15.70 -1.22
CA ALA A 139 -8.78 -16.32 -0.04
C ALA A 139 -8.00 -17.58 0.36
N LEU A 140 -7.63 -17.70 1.66
CA LEU A 140 -6.84 -18.80 2.22
C LEU A 140 -5.42 -18.92 1.62
N ALA A 141 -4.95 -17.98 0.81
CA ALA A 141 -3.59 -18.01 0.27
C ALA A 141 -2.54 -17.77 1.37
N ASN A 142 -1.38 -18.38 1.22
CA ASN A 142 -0.22 -18.08 2.04
C ASN A 142 0.69 -17.07 1.33
N VAL A 143 0.68 -15.82 1.80
CA VAL A 143 1.47 -14.71 1.26
C VAL A 143 2.53 -14.25 2.28
N SER A 144 2.79 -15.06 3.31
CA SER A 144 3.67 -14.71 4.42
C SER A 144 5.07 -14.29 3.96
N GLY A 145 5.59 -13.20 4.53
CA GLY A 145 6.90 -12.66 4.20
C GLY A 145 7.07 -12.15 2.77
N ALA A 146 6.01 -12.07 1.98
CA ALA A 146 6.07 -11.54 0.63
C ALA A 146 6.22 -10.02 0.61
N ASN A 147 6.78 -9.48 -0.47
CA ASN A 147 6.84 -8.05 -0.71
C ASN A 147 5.72 -7.63 -1.67
N LEU A 148 4.71 -6.96 -1.15
CA LEU A 148 3.57 -6.38 -1.87
C LEU A 148 3.62 -4.84 -1.91
N SER A 149 4.77 -4.24 -1.62
CA SER A 149 4.88 -2.78 -1.59
C SER A 149 4.53 -2.15 -2.94
N PHE A 150 3.86 -1.00 -2.91
CA PHE A 150 3.40 -0.27 -4.11
C PHE A 150 2.45 -1.06 -5.03
N SER A 151 1.82 -2.12 -4.57
CA SER A 151 0.89 -2.93 -5.37
C SER A 151 -0.54 -2.43 -5.26
N ASN A 152 -1.31 -2.70 -6.29
CA ASN A 152 -2.74 -2.47 -6.30
C ASN A 152 -3.48 -3.77 -5.94
N LEU A 153 -4.07 -3.82 -4.75
CA LEU A 153 -4.92 -4.93 -4.28
C LEU A 153 -6.39 -4.48 -4.14
N SER A 154 -6.77 -3.34 -4.71
CA SER A 154 -8.13 -2.82 -4.54
C SER A 154 -9.18 -3.86 -4.97
N TYR A 155 -10.24 -3.99 -4.16
CA TYR A 155 -11.31 -4.98 -4.36
C TYR A 155 -10.85 -6.46 -4.33
N ALA A 156 -9.64 -6.77 -3.89
CA ALA A 156 -9.19 -8.16 -3.78
C ALA A 156 -9.86 -8.87 -2.59
N ASN A 157 -10.05 -10.17 -2.71
CA ASN A 157 -10.52 -11.02 -1.61
C ASN A 157 -9.35 -11.76 -0.98
N LEU A 158 -8.96 -11.35 0.23
CA LEU A 158 -7.90 -11.94 1.07
C LEU A 158 -8.48 -12.60 2.33
N GLU A 159 -9.75 -13.04 2.28
CA GLU A 159 -10.40 -13.68 3.43
C GLU A 159 -9.54 -14.83 3.97
N LYS A 160 -9.21 -14.76 5.27
CA LYS A 160 -8.40 -15.76 5.98
C LYS A 160 -7.03 -16.04 5.35
N ALA A 161 -6.51 -15.15 4.52
CA ALA A 161 -5.16 -15.30 3.97
C ALA A 161 -4.10 -15.12 5.07
N ASN A 162 -2.96 -15.78 4.90
CA ASN A 162 -1.80 -15.58 5.76
C ASN A 162 -0.87 -14.51 5.16
N LEU A 163 -0.91 -13.32 5.74
CA LEU A 163 -0.10 -12.15 5.39
C LEU A 163 0.95 -11.83 6.47
N SER A 164 1.30 -12.81 7.30
CA SER A 164 2.25 -12.58 8.40
C SER A 164 3.62 -12.12 7.87
N GLY A 165 4.14 -11.03 8.44
CA GLY A 165 5.41 -10.45 8.04
C GLY A 165 5.47 -9.88 6.62
N THR A 166 4.34 -9.70 5.95
CA THR A 166 4.25 -9.15 4.59
C THR A 166 4.54 -7.65 4.59
N ASP A 167 5.27 -7.15 3.59
CA ASP A 167 5.40 -5.72 3.33
C ASP A 167 4.29 -5.24 2.39
N LEU A 168 3.35 -4.48 2.95
CA LEU A 168 2.22 -3.83 2.25
C LEU A 168 2.41 -2.31 2.14
N SER A 169 3.63 -1.82 2.31
CA SER A 169 3.89 -0.38 2.30
C SER A 169 3.50 0.23 0.96
N GLN A 170 2.84 1.40 1.01
CA GLN A 170 2.42 2.16 -0.18
C GLN A 170 1.46 1.39 -1.13
N SER A 171 0.83 0.33 -0.68
CA SER A 171 -0.13 -0.43 -1.47
C SER A 171 -1.55 0.17 -1.39
N ASP A 172 -2.33 -0.05 -2.44
CA ASP A 172 -3.76 0.23 -2.43
C ASP A 172 -4.53 -1.04 -2.04
N LEU A 173 -5.09 -1.04 -0.84
CA LEU A 173 -5.92 -2.09 -0.26
C LEU A 173 -7.38 -1.62 -0.11
N SER A 174 -7.78 -0.56 -0.83
CA SER A 174 -9.14 -0.04 -0.71
C SER A 174 -10.17 -1.09 -1.13
N TRP A 175 -11.25 -1.19 -0.36
CA TRP A 175 -12.34 -2.15 -0.61
C TRP A 175 -11.93 -3.63 -0.56
N THR A 176 -10.78 -3.96 0.02
CA THR A 176 -10.35 -5.36 0.17
C THR A 176 -11.13 -6.07 1.26
N ASN A 177 -11.39 -7.36 1.05
CA ASN A 177 -11.83 -8.24 2.11
C ASN A 177 -10.61 -8.92 2.75
N LEU A 178 -10.24 -8.47 3.95
CA LEU A 178 -9.18 -9.04 4.81
C LEU A 178 -9.77 -9.74 6.05
N SER A 179 -11.07 -10.08 6.02
CA SER A 179 -11.73 -10.67 7.18
C SER A 179 -11.07 -11.96 7.63
N GLY A 180 -10.71 -12.03 8.90
CA GLY A 180 -10.02 -13.16 9.50
C GLY A 180 -8.59 -13.39 8.99
N ALA A 181 -8.01 -12.47 8.23
CA ALA A 181 -6.63 -12.60 7.74
C ALA A 181 -5.60 -12.53 8.88
N ASN A 182 -4.49 -13.25 8.72
CA ASN A 182 -3.35 -13.15 9.62
C ASN A 182 -2.37 -12.08 9.12
N LEU A 183 -2.34 -10.93 9.77
CA LEU A 183 -1.47 -9.78 9.48
C LEU A 183 -0.39 -9.60 10.57
N ARG A 184 -0.05 -10.66 11.32
CA ARG A 184 0.95 -10.59 12.39
C ARG A 184 2.29 -10.10 11.86
N GLY A 185 2.80 -9.01 12.45
CA GLY A 185 4.07 -8.42 12.05
C GLY A 185 4.08 -7.81 10.64
N ALA A 186 2.93 -7.66 10.00
CA ALA A 186 2.84 -7.03 8.69
C ALA A 186 3.24 -5.55 8.76
N ARG A 187 3.87 -5.06 7.71
CA ARG A 187 4.26 -3.66 7.55
C ARG A 187 3.27 -2.95 6.64
N ILE A 188 2.46 -2.05 7.22
CA ILE A 188 1.40 -1.30 6.53
C ILE A 188 1.71 0.19 6.67
N VAL A 189 2.67 0.66 5.91
CA VAL A 189 3.15 2.05 5.97
C VAL A 189 2.74 2.81 4.72
N GLY A 190 1.98 3.88 4.88
CA GLY A 190 1.50 4.71 3.76
C GLY A 190 0.49 4.00 2.85
N ALA A 191 -0.11 2.92 3.30
CA ALA A 191 -1.09 2.16 2.52
C ALA A 191 -2.47 2.82 2.56
N ASN A 192 -3.31 2.48 1.58
CA ASN A 192 -4.71 2.86 1.55
C ASN A 192 -5.58 1.65 1.94
N LEU A 193 -6.23 1.71 3.10
CA LEU A 193 -7.20 0.70 3.59
C LEU A 193 -8.64 1.26 3.62
N ASP A 194 -8.92 2.35 2.93
CA ASP A 194 -10.27 2.92 2.92
C ASP A 194 -11.30 1.87 2.49
N MET A 195 -12.38 1.73 3.26
CA MET A 195 -13.44 0.75 3.03
C MET A 195 -13.02 -0.73 3.10
N ALA A 196 -11.81 -1.04 3.56
CA ALA A 196 -11.37 -2.43 3.71
C ALA A 196 -12.05 -3.09 4.92
N ASP A 197 -12.28 -4.40 4.82
CA ASP A 197 -12.81 -5.21 5.92
C ASP A 197 -11.69 -6.03 6.57
N LEU A 198 -11.26 -5.60 7.77
CA LEU A 198 -10.32 -6.34 8.64
C LEU A 198 -11.04 -7.01 9.82
N SER A 199 -12.32 -7.30 9.69
CA SER A 199 -13.08 -7.91 10.78
C SER A 199 -12.47 -9.25 11.18
N GLY A 200 -12.17 -9.43 12.47
CA GLY A 200 -11.53 -10.63 13.01
C GLY A 200 -10.09 -10.87 12.56
N ALA A 201 -9.45 -9.92 11.87
CA ALA A 201 -8.05 -10.05 11.46
C ALA A 201 -7.09 -10.01 12.66
N ASP A 202 -5.99 -10.74 12.58
CA ASP A 202 -4.91 -10.71 13.57
C ASP A 202 -3.83 -9.69 13.17
N LEU A 203 -3.80 -8.57 13.89
CA LEU A 203 -2.89 -7.43 13.68
C LEU A 203 -1.73 -7.39 14.68
N GLN A 204 -1.52 -8.45 15.46
CA GLN A 204 -0.49 -8.46 16.49
C GLN A 204 0.91 -8.21 15.90
N GLY A 205 1.63 -7.23 16.46
CA GLY A 205 2.94 -6.82 15.98
C GLY A 205 2.94 -6.09 14.63
N ALA A 206 1.78 -5.84 14.05
CA ALA A 206 1.69 -5.09 12.80
C ALA A 206 2.10 -3.62 13.00
N THR A 207 2.71 -3.03 11.97
CA THR A 207 3.11 -1.62 11.93
C THR A 207 2.20 -0.86 10.97
N ILE A 208 1.30 -0.04 11.50
CA ILE A 208 0.31 0.73 10.77
C ILE A 208 0.66 2.21 10.92
N ILE A 209 1.34 2.76 9.94
CA ILE A 209 1.87 4.13 9.99
C ILE A 209 1.42 4.90 8.75
N ASN A 210 0.91 6.12 8.96
CA ASN A 210 0.45 6.99 7.87
C ASN A 210 -0.50 6.28 6.88
N THR A 211 -1.35 5.43 7.40
CA THR A 211 -2.27 4.59 6.64
C THR A 211 -3.65 5.21 6.64
N ARG A 212 -4.32 5.22 5.50
CA ARG A 212 -5.71 5.66 5.39
C ARG A 212 -6.62 4.56 5.89
N LEU A 213 -7.53 4.91 6.79
CA LEU A 213 -8.43 3.96 7.48
C LEU A 213 -9.89 4.45 7.45
N ASN A 214 -10.28 5.27 6.46
CA ASN A 214 -11.64 5.77 6.39
C ASN A 214 -12.64 4.63 6.14
N SER A 215 -13.61 4.49 7.02
CA SER A 215 -14.62 3.41 6.96
C SER A 215 -14.04 2.00 6.91
N THR A 216 -12.81 1.82 7.36
CA THR A 216 -12.17 0.51 7.51
C THR A 216 -12.80 -0.22 8.69
N SER A 217 -13.27 -1.44 8.50
CA SER A 217 -13.80 -2.27 9.58
C SER A 217 -12.68 -2.95 10.34
N LEU A 218 -12.57 -2.66 11.64
CA LEU A 218 -11.68 -3.34 12.60
C LEU A 218 -12.48 -4.21 13.60
N MET A 219 -13.74 -4.51 13.29
CA MET A 219 -14.61 -5.27 14.18
C MET A 219 -13.98 -6.58 14.62
N GLN A 220 -13.88 -6.80 15.94
CA GLN A 220 -13.35 -8.04 16.54
C GLN A 220 -11.91 -8.40 16.10
N SER A 221 -11.18 -7.50 15.45
CA SER A 221 -9.76 -7.72 15.15
C SER A 221 -8.95 -7.84 16.44
N VAL A 222 -7.77 -8.44 16.34
CA VAL A 222 -6.89 -8.67 17.48
C VAL A 222 -5.63 -7.80 17.32
N CYS A 223 -5.41 -6.89 18.26
CA CYS A 223 -4.20 -6.08 18.38
C CYS A 223 -3.32 -6.58 19.55
N GLY A 224 -2.06 -6.21 19.57
CA GLY A 224 -1.10 -6.48 20.62
C GLY A 224 0.31 -6.23 20.09
N ILE A 225 1.08 -5.38 20.74
CA ILE A 225 2.36 -4.87 20.21
C ILE A 225 2.15 -4.19 18.82
N THR A 226 0.90 -3.87 18.48
CA THR A 226 0.54 -3.19 17.24
C THR A 226 0.90 -1.71 17.34
N ILE A 227 1.43 -1.13 16.27
CA ILE A 227 1.81 0.28 16.22
C ILE A 227 0.82 1.03 15.33
N PHE A 228 0.13 2.02 15.91
CA PHE A 228 -0.65 3.01 15.16
C PHE A 228 0.03 4.38 15.29
N ALA A 229 0.60 4.87 14.21
CA ALA A 229 1.22 6.18 14.17
C ALA A 229 0.79 6.96 12.93
N ASN A 230 0.56 8.25 13.11
CA ASN A 230 0.13 9.14 12.03
C ASN A 230 -1.12 8.67 11.26
N CYS A 231 -2.05 8.01 11.94
CA CYS A 231 -3.31 7.53 11.39
C CYS A 231 -4.49 8.36 11.92
N ASP A 232 -5.53 8.52 11.11
CA ASP A 232 -6.83 8.99 11.57
C ASP A 232 -7.74 7.78 11.80
N LEU A 233 -8.09 7.52 13.05
CA LEU A 233 -8.98 6.45 13.47
C LEU A 233 -10.44 6.91 13.67
N SER A 234 -10.72 8.20 13.48
CA SER A 234 -12.05 8.79 13.78
C SER A 234 -13.17 8.15 12.96
N ARG A 235 -12.86 7.67 11.76
CA ARG A 235 -13.83 7.03 10.85
C ARG A 235 -13.68 5.51 10.76
N ALA A 236 -12.74 4.92 11.48
CA ALA A 236 -12.60 3.47 11.55
C ALA A 236 -13.80 2.86 12.28
N ILE A 237 -14.26 1.71 11.80
CA ILE A 237 -15.48 1.06 12.29
C ILE A 237 -15.10 -0.06 13.27
N GLY A 238 -15.82 -0.14 14.40
CA GLY A 238 -15.75 -1.28 15.32
C GLY A 238 -14.56 -1.27 16.27
N LEU A 239 -13.88 -0.13 16.47
CA LEU A 239 -12.77 0.02 17.42
C LEU A 239 -13.13 -0.46 18.84
N GLU A 240 -14.37 -0.29 19.27
CA GLU A 240 -14.85 -0.72 20.62
C GLU A 240 -14.85 -2.25 20.78
N SER A 241 -14.83 -3.00 19.68
CA SER A 241 -14.84 -4.46 19.67
C SER A 241 -13.47 -5.08 19.39
N VAL A 242 -12.45 -4.25 19.18
CA VAL A 242 -11.06 -4.71 19.02
C VAL A 242 -10.60 -5.37 20.31
N LYS A 243 -9.91 -6.50 20.17
CA LYS A 243 -9.34 -7.24 21.31
C LYS A 243 -7.86 -6.94 21.43
N HIS A 244 -7.41 -6.50 22.59
CA HIS A 244 -5.99 -6.26 22.84
C HIS A 244 -5.39 -7.49 23.58
N ALA A 245 -4.62 -8.31 22.84
CA ALA A 245 -3.88 -9.46 23.40
C ALA A 245 -2.60 -9.03 24.14
N GLY A 246 -2.29 -7.75 24.16
CA GLY A 246 -1.17 -7.11 24.82
C GLY A 246 -1.16 -5.60 24.49
N PRO A 247 -0.27 -4.80 25.12
CA PRO A 247 -0.22 -3.38 24.89
C PRO A 247 0.08 -3.06 23.42
N SER A 248 -0.52 -2.00 22.92
CA SER A 248 -0.26 -1.46 21.57
C SER A 248 0.28 -0.05 21.69
N MET A 249 1.08 0.37 20.73
CA MET A 249 1.57 1.74 20.67
C MET A 249 0.59 2.60 19.88
N ILE A 250 -0.08 3.53 20.54
CA ILE A 250 -0.90 4.55 19.90
C ILE A 250 -0.13 5.87 20.01
N ALA A 251 0.41 6.34 18.91
CA ALA A 251 1.20 7.55 18.89
C ALA A 251 0.33 8.79 19.13
N LEU A 252 0.89 9.84 19.74
CA LEU A 252 0.17 11.06 20.06
C LEU A 252 -0.43 11.74 18.82
N ASP A 253 0.24 11.64 17.69
CA ASP A 253 -0.25 12.17 16.43
C ASP A 253 -1.49 11.41 15.93
N THR A 254 -1.62 10.11 16.19
CA THR A 254 -2.82 9.34 15.88
C THR A 254 -4.01 9.84 16.73
N ILE A 255 -3.79 10.05 18.03
CA ILE A 255 -4.83 10.60 18.93
C ILE A 255 -5.27 11.99 18.45
N SER A 256 -4.31 12.85 18.14
CA SER A 256 -4.54 14.20 17.66
C SER A 256 -5.30 14.23 16.33
N ARG A 257 -4.89 13.44 15.34
CA ARG A 257 -5.54 13.34 14.04
C ARG A 257 -6.96 12.83 14.13
N SER A 258 -7.20 11.91 15.07
CA SER A 258 -8.53 11.36 15.31
C SER A 258 -9.44 12.34 16.10
N GLN A 259 -8.99 13.55 16.38
CA GLN A 259 -9.76 14.63 16.98
C GLN A 259 -10.52 14.22 18.26
N GLY A 260 -9.92 13.34 19.07
CA GLY A 260 -10.53 12.80 20.28
C GLY A 260 -11.73 11.87 20.04
N GLN A 261 -11.89 11.33 18.84
CA GLN A 261 -13.00 10.43 18.50
C GLN A 261 -12.64 8.94 18.65
N VAL A 262 -11.41 8.62 19.07
CA VAL A 262 -11.06 7.23 19.36
C VAL A 262 -11.77 6.78 20.63
N PRO A 263 -12.48 5.64 20.64
CA PRO A 263 -13.16 5.16 21.84
C PRO A 263 -12.20 5.00 23.02
N ALA A 264 -12.58 5.52 24.19
CA ALA A 264 -11.75 5.43 25.40
C ALA A 264 -11.35 3.99 25.72
N ARG A 265 -12.29 3.06 25.59
CA ARG A 265 -12.04 1.63 25.79
C ARG A 265 -10.91 1.10 24.92
N PHE A 266 -10.86 1.46 23.63
CA PHE A 266 -9.79 1.02 22.72
C PHE A 266 -8.43 1.52 23.21
N LEU A 267 -8.34 2.77 23.66
CA LEU A 267 -7.10 3.35 24.17
C LEU A 267 -6.67 2.73 25.50
N GLU A 268 -7.61 2.53 26.41
CA GLU A 268 -7.38 1.92 27.72
C GLU A 268 -6.87 0.48 27.59
N GLU A 269 -7.55 -0.33 26.77
CA GLU A 269 -7.13 -1.70 26.50
C GLU A 269 -5.80 -1.78 25.72
N ALA A 270 -5.47 -0.77 24.90
CA ALA A 270 -4.16 -0.61 24.27
C ALA A 270 -3.05 -0.23 25.27
N GLY A 271 -3.39 0.18 26.50
CA GLY A 271 -2.43 0.60 27.52
C GLY A 271 -2.05 2.06 27.47
N VAL A 272 -2.85 2.91 26.82
CA VAL A 272 -2.65 4.37 26.83
C VAL A 272 -2.93 4.92 28.22
N PRO A 273 -2.04 5.75 28.81
CA PRO A 273 -2.25 6.33 30.14
C PRO A 273 -3.59 7.08 30.24
N GLN A 274 -4.32 6.88 31.33
CA GLN A 274 -5.64 7.47 31.55
C GLN A 274 -5.65 9.00 31.41
N ALA A 275 -4.59 9.69 31.82
CA ALA A 275 -4.48 11.13 31.65
C ALA A 275 -4.54 11.56 30.16
N LEU A 276 -3.99 10.75 29.23
CA LEU A 276 -4.08 11.02 27.80
C LEU A 276 -5.46 10.66 27.25
N VAL A 277 -6.09 9.59 27.74
CA VAL A 277 -7.46 9.23 27.38
C VAL A 277 -8.43 10.35 27.75
N LEU A 278 -8.32 10.89 28.95
CA LEU A 278 -9.15 12.01 29.42
C LEU A 278 -8.87 13.32 28.66
N SER A 279 -7.62 13.54 28.24
CA SER A 279 -7.25 14.75 27.50
C SER A 279 -7.86 14.83 26.10
N GLN A 280 -8.34 13.72 25.52
CA GLN A 280 -9.03 13.72 24.22
C GLN A 280 -10.24 14.65 24.20
N GLU A 281 -10.94 14.81 25.32
CA GLU A 281 -12.09 15.68 25.42
C GLU A 281 -11.70 17.18 25.28
N ALA A 282 -10.50 17.52 25.73
CA ALA A 282 -9.90 18.82 25.49
C ALA A 282 -9.53 19.04 23.99
N TYR A 283 -9.08 18.02 23.30
CA TYR A 283 -8.85 18.08 21.84
C TYR A 283 -10.17 18.29 21.08
N ARG A 284 -11.24 17.59 21.45
CA ARG A 284 -12.57 17.76 20.83
C ARG A 284 -13.11 19.18 20.97
N SER A 285 -12.83 19.85 22.10
CA SER A 285 -13.35 21.17 22.39
C SER A 285 -12.49 22.32 21.85
N SER A 286 -11.19 22.08 21.60
CA SER A 286 -10.24 23.14 21.21
C SER A 286 -10.23 23.46 19.73
N GLY A 287 -10.71 22.55 18.87
CA GLY A 287 -10.59 22.69 17.42
C GLY A 287 -9.15 22.73 16.89
N LEU A 288 -8.16 22.42 17.76
CA LEU A 288 -6.74 22.40 17.41
C LEU A 288 -6.45 21.19 16.52
N THR A 289 -6.27 21.43 15.25
CA THR A 289 -5.70 20.46 14.33
C THR A 289 -4.19 20.67 14.31
N HIS A 290 -3.42 19.73 14.86
CA HIS A 290 -1.98 19.71 14.65
C HIS A 290 -1.70 19.33 13.19
N ILE A 291 -1.36 20.32 12.38
CA ILE A 291 -0.99 20.13 10.99
C ILE A 291 0.53 20.22 10.90
N ARG A 292 1.17 19.17 10.40
CA ARG A 292 2.62 19.14 10.12
C ARG A 292 2.83 19.48 8.65
N VAL A 293 3.65 20.47 8.38
CA VAL A 293 3.88 20.99 7.03
C VAL A 293 5.31 20.66 6.60
N LEU A 294 5.45 20.11 5.41
CA LEU A 294 6.72 19.96 4.72
C LEU A 294 6.83 21.02 3.62
N LEU A 295 7.81 21.90 3.74
CA LEU A 295 8.19 22.85 2.70
C LEU A 295 9.24 22.19 1.80
N ARG A 296 9.03 22.24 0.48
CA ARG A 296 9.96 21.69 -0.52
C ARG A 296 10.29 22.75 -1.56
N GLY A 297 11.56 22.92 -1.81
CA GLY A 297 12.09 23.86 -2.78
C GLY A 297 13.52 23.51 -3.14
N SER A 298 14.23 24.41 -3.78
CA SER A 298 15.67 24.35 -4.02
C SER A 298 16.45 24.77 -2.76
N GLU A 299 17.72 24.41 -2.66
CA GLU A 299 18.60 24.88 -1.58
C GLU A 299 18.66 26.42 -1.54
N SER A 300 18.58 27.08 -2.70
CA SER A 300 18.54 28.54 -2.83
C SER A 300 17.32 29.20 -2.14
N ASP A 301 16.27 28.43 -1.85
CA ASP A 301 15.02 28.94 -1.25
C ASP A 301 15.07 29.00 0.28
N GLY A 302 16.20 28.66 0.88
CA GLY A 302 16.34 28.52 2.33
C GLY A 302 15.91 29.74 3.14
N GLU A 303 16.17 30.96 2.67
CA GLU A 303 15.77 32.19 3.36
C GLU A 303 14.25 32.40 3.32
N PHE A 304 13.63 32.23 2.17
CA PHE A 304 12.18 32.30 1.98
C PHE A 304 11.46 31.19 2.77
N ALA A 305 11.97 29.97 2.69
CA ALA A 305 11.44 28.85 3.47
C ALA A 305 11.54 29.07 4.99
N ALA A 306 12.62 29.68 5.46
CA ALA A 306 12.79 30.02 6.86
C ALA A 306 11.75 31.07 7.31
N ALA A 307 11.49 32.10 6.51
CA ALA A 307 10.50 33.11 6.80
C ALA A 307 9.08 32.49 6.92
N ILE A 308 8.71 31.63 6.00
CA ILE A 308 7.43 30.89 6.06
C ILE A 308 7.38 30.00 7.31
N ARG A 309 8.40 29.21 7.56
CA ARG A 309 8.49 28.31 8.72
C ARG A 309 8.32 29.06 10.03
N ASP A 310 9.02 30.15 10.20
CA ASP A 310 9.02 30.92 11.45
C ASP A 310 7.66 31.60 11.69
N SER A 311 6.98 32.03 10.63
CA SER A 311 5.60 32.56 10.73
C SER A 311 4.57 31.47 10.97
N LEU A 312 4.71 30.32 10.36
CA LEU A 312 3.85 29.16 10.66
C LEU A 312 4.02 28.67 12.09
N ALA A 313 5.23 28.71 12.63
CA ALA A 313 5.50 28.38 14.03
C ALA A 313 4.78 29.35 15.00
N GLN A 314 4.70 30.64 14.68
CA GLN A 314 3.90 31.61 15.46
C GLN A 314 2.39 31.32 15.38
N ALA A 315 1.93 30.70 14.30
CA ALA A 315 0.56 30.23 14.12
C ALA A 315 0.34 28.79 14.64
N GLU A 316 1.21 28.29 15.53
CA GLU A 316 1.17 26.94 16.12
C GLU A 316 1.16 25.80 15.07
N THR A 317 1.66 26.08 13.87
CA THR A 317 1.73 25.11 12.76
C THR A 317 3.19 24.75 12.51
N PRO A 318 3.68 23.61 12.99
CA PRO A 318 5.07 23.21 12.79
C PRO A 318 5.36 22.89 11.32
N ALA A 319 6.43 23.49 10.80
CA ALA A 319 6.87 23.28 9.42
C ALA A 319 8.38 22.95 9.36
N TRP A 320 8.73 22.10 8.40
CA TRP A 320 10.11 21.73 8.12
C TRP A 320 10.43 22.04 6.66
N PHE A 321 11.63 22.55 6.41
CA PHE A 321 12.14 22.73 5.07
C PHE A 321 13.19 21.67 4.77
N ILE A 322 13.02 20.97 3.66
CA ILE A 322 13.99 20.01 3.14
C ILE A 322 14.19 20.32 1.66
N ALA A 323 15.39 20.72 1.28
CA ALA A 323 15.73 20.98 -0.11
C ALA A 323 15.57 19.72 -0.97
N ALA A 324 15.04 19.88 -2.18
CA ALA A 324 14.77 18.77 -3.08
C ALA A 324 15.96 18.43 -3.99
N ASP A 325 17.01 19.25 -3.99
CA ASP A 325 18.23 19.15 -4.79
C ASP A 325 19.48 18.77 -3.99
N ASP A 326 19.35 18.41 -2.72
CA ASP A 326 20.44 17.89 -1.91
C ASP A 326 20.85 16.48 -2.39
N GLU A 327 21.94 16.41 -3.19
CA GLU A 327 22.45 15.14 -3.74
C GLU A 327 22.86 14.12 -2.64
N ALA A 328 23.32 14.57 -1.48
CA ALA A 328 23.69 13.67 -0.39
C ALA A 328 22.46 12.98 0.18
N SER A 329 21.34 13.66 0.23
CA SER A 329 20.05 13.13 0.64
C SER A 329 19.46 12.16 -0.40
N LEU A 330 19.66 12.42 -1.70
CA LEU A 330 19.24 11.52 -2.79
C LEU A 330 20.03 10.20 -2.79
N GLN A 331 21.34 10.24 -2.49
CA GLN A 331 22.20 9.05 -2.46
C GLN A 331 22.03 8.21 -1.20
N SER A 332 21.68 8.82 -0.08
CA SER A 332 21.48 8.13 1.20
C SER A 332 20.11 7.45 1.34
N GLY A 333 19.22 7.59 0.37
CA GLY A 333 17.82 7.15 0.49
C GLY A 333 17.01 7.94 1.52
N ALA A 334 17.60 9.00 2.13
CA ALA A 334 16.96 9.81 3.16
C ALA A 334 15.90 10.78 2.58
N ILE A 335 16.02 11.11 1.29
CA ILE A 335 14.96 11.81 0.55
C ILE A 335 14.26 10.81 -0.37
N ASN A 336 13.66 9.83 0.21
CA ASN A 336 12.69 9.04 -0.50
C ASN A 336 11.37 9.84 -0.52
N LEU A 337 10.60 9.77 -1.61
CA LEU A 337 9.20 10.19 -1.67
C LEU A 337 8.41 9.71 -0.43
N ASP A 338 8.88 8.64 0.20
CA ASP A 338 8.38 8.04 1.42
C ASP A 338 8.36 9.00 2.63
N ASN A 339 9.22 10.00 2.70
CA ASN A 339 9.25 10.92 3.84
C ASN A 339 8.11 11.96 3.82
N ALA A 340 7.57 12.29 2.64
CA ALA A 340 6.40 13.17 2.54
C ALA A 340 5.17 12.61 3.24
N VAL A 341 5.10 11.30 3.39
CA VAL A 341 4.02 10.58 4.08
C VAL A 341 3.90 10.90 5.58
N TYR A 342 4.96 11.41 6.21
CA TYR A 342 4.94 11.80 7.63
C TYR A 342 4.38 13.19 7.88
N TYR A 343 4.03 13.93 6.82
CA TYR A 343 3.51 15.29 6.88
C TYR A 343 2.05 15.34 6.44
N ASP A 344 1.32 16.30 6.99
CA ASP A 344 -0.11 16.47 6.70
C ASP A 344 -0.34 17.34 5.48
N ARG A 345 0.63 18.22 5.18
CA ARG A 345 0.61 19.11 4.02
C ARG A 345 2.00 19.16 3.40
N LEU A 346 2.01 19.16 2.08
CA LEU A 346 3.22 19.37 1.28
C LEU A 346 3.09 20.73 0.58
N VAL A 347 3.99 21.63 0.90
CA VAL A 347 4.05 22.98 0.30
C VAL A 347 5.25 23.02 -0.64
N LEU A 348 4.97 23.29 -1.92
CA LEU A 348 6.00 23.43 -2.94
C LEU A 348 6.31 24.91 -3.15
N LEU A 349 7.59 25.27 -2.94
CA LEU A 349 8.09 26.62 -3.19
C LEU A 349 8.41 26.77 -4.69
N CYS A 350 7.53 27.44 -5.43
CA CYS A 350 7.62 27.59 -6.90
C CYS A 350 8.43 28.82 -7.26
N THR A 351 9.68 28.88 -6.81
CA THR A 351 10.66 29.93 -7.09
C THR A 351 11.39 29.68 -8.41
N GLU A 352 12.12 30.69 -8.91
CA GLU A 352 13.02 30.53 -10.06
C GLU A 352 14.03 29.40 -9.83
N GLY A 353 14.69 29.38 -8.66
CA GLY A 353 15.68 28.36 -8.31
C GLY A 353 15.10 26.95 -8.34
N THR A 354 13.88 26.78 -7.83
CA THR A 354 13.16 25.49 -7.84
C THR A 354 12.72 25.06 -9.23
N LEU A 355 12.12 25.97 -10.00
CA LEU A 355 11.53 25.65 -11.31
C LEU A 355 12.59 25.45 -12.40
N GLU A 356 13.76 26.06 -12.28
CA GLU A 356 14.87 25.91 -13.22
C GLU A 356 15.81 24.74 -12.89
N ASN A 357 15.80 24.26 -11.64
CA ASN A 357 16.60 23.12 -11.24
C ASN A 357 16.01 21.81 -11.82
N PRO A 358 16.76 21.06 -12.65
CA PRO A 358 16.25 19.85 -13.29
C PRO A 358 15.82 18.74 -12.31
N ILE A 359 16.47 18.66 -11.15
CA ILE A 359 16.18 17.64 -10.14
C ILE A 359 14.86 17.97 -9.46
N THR A 360 14.72 19.20 -8.99
CA THR A 360 13.51 19.68 -8.29
C THR A 360 12.29 19.68 -9.21
N SER A 361 12.46 20.17 -10.45
CA SER A 361 11.39 20.17 -11.46
C SER A 361 10.91 18.77 -11.79
N ARG A 362 11.81 17.78 -11.90
CA ARG A 362 11.45 16.37 -12.12
C ARG A 362 10.72 15.79 -10.92
N TYR A 363 11.16 16.10 -9.71
CA TYR A 363 10.50 15.70 -8.48
C TYR A 363 9.07 16.25 -8.42
N PHE A 364 8.87 17.54 -8.64
CA PHE A 364 7.54 18.17 -8.66
C PHE A 364 6.64 17.59 -9.75
N ALA A 365 7.18 17.33 -10.94
CA ALA A 365 6.44 16.68 -12.02
C ALA A 365 5.98 15.26 -11.64
N SER A 366 6.77 14.51 -10.86
CA SER A 366 6.36 13.19 -10.38
C SER A 366 5.19 13.27 -9.41
N LEU A 367 5.17 14.29 -8.53
CA LEU A 367 4.06 14.52 -7.60
C LEU A 367 2.76 14.87 -8.34
N VAL A 368 2.83 15.78 -9.32
CA VAL A 368 1.67 16.20 -10.14
C VAL A 368 1.10 15.03 -10.96
N ASN A 369 1.94 14.11 -11.40
CA ASN A 369 1.51 12.93 -12.17
C ASN A 369 1.05 11.74 -11.29
N GLY A 370 0.91 11.92 -9.99
CA GLY A 370 0.48 10.86 -9.07
C GLY A 370 1.48 9.71 -8.89
N GLN A 371 2.74 9.92 -9.27
CA GLN A 371 3.79 8.89 -9.16
C GLN A 371 4.49 8.88 -7.79
N GLY A 372 4.03 9.73 -6.85
CA GLY A 372 4.57 9.84 -5.51
C GLY A 372 3.55 9.47 -4.44
N ALA A 373 4.04 9.09 -3.26
CA ALA A 373 3.24 8.74 -2.09
C ALA A 373 2.45 9.93 -1.47
N ALA A 374 2.58 11.13 -2.01
CA ALA A 374 1.84 12.29 -1.53
C ALA A 374 0.40 12.26 -2.08
N ASN A 375 -0.56 12.28 -1.19
CA ASN A 375 -1.97 12.52 -1.53
C ASN A 375 -2.05 13.88 -2.24
N VAL A 376 -2.49 13.92 -3.49
CA VAL A 376 -2.56 15.15 -4.30
C VAL A 376 -3.42 16.22 -3.61
N ASP A 377 -4.40 15.80 -2.81
CA ASP A 377 -5.29 16.68 -2.03
C ASP A 377 -4.57 17.45 -0.90
N SER A 378 -3.34 17.09 -0.57
CA SER A 378 -2.51 17.73 0.46
C SER A 378 -1.42 18.65 -0.11
N LEU A 379 -1.37 18.84 -1.44
CA LEU A 379 -0.35 19.60 -2.14
C LEU A 379 -0.78 21.05 -2.31
N ILE A 380 0.07 21.99 -1.87
CA ILE A 380 -0.14 23.43 -2.02
C ILE A 380 1.10 24.03 -2.69
N SER A 381 0.89 24.81 -3.75
CA SER A 381 1.95 25.57 -4.42
C SER A 381 2.04 26.97 -3.86
N VAL A 382 3.24 27.44 -3.56
CA VAL A 382 3.52 28.81 -3.10
C VAL A 382 4.33 29.52 -4.17
N ALA A 383 3.80 30.64 -4.68
CA ALA A 383 4.40 31.42 -5.76
C ALA A 383 4.88 32.78 -5.25
N PRO A 384 6.20 32.98 -5.04
CA PRO A 384 6.74 34.23 -4.53
C PRO A 384 6.93 35.32 -5.58
N ASP A 385 6.85 34.98 -6.89
CA ASP A 385 7.11 35.87 -8.01
C ASP A 385 6.20 35.60 -9.21
N ASP A 386 6.34 36.40 -10.27
CA ASP A 386 5.53 36.27 -11.49
C ASP A 386 5.96 35.11 -12.40
N LEU A 387 7.14 34.54 -12.22
CA LEU A 387 7.70 33.51 -13.09
C LEU A 387 6.76 32.28 -13.14
N PHE A 388 6.26 31.85 -11.98
CA PHE A 388 5.35 30.73 -11.88
C PHE A 388 4.07 30.92 -12.71
N TYR A 389 3.57 32.15 -12.78
CA TYR A 389 2.34 32.47 -13.54
C TYR A 389 2.60 32.66 -15.05
N GLN A 390 3.82 33.08 -15.43
CA GLN A 390 4.20 33.33 -16.81
C GLN A 390 4.65 32.07 -17.57
N ARG A 391 5.11 31.02 -16.85
CA ARG A 391 5.53 29.77 -17.49
C ARG A 391 4.34 28.96 -17.97
N GLU A 392 4.37 28.57 -19.26
CA GLU A 392 3.33 27.74 -19.90
C GLU A 392 3.72 26.25 -20.01
N ASP A 393 4.78 25.82 -19.30
CA ASP A 393 5.18 24.42 -19.30
C ASP A 393 4.14 23.52 -18.58
N ARG A 394 4.23 22.23 -18.86
CA ARG A 394 3.31 21.22 -18.32
C ARG A 394 3.34 21.15 -16.79
N LEU A 395 4.50 21.41 -16.17
CA LEU A 395 4.64 21.37 -14.72
C LEU A 395 3.87 22.52 -14.06
N CYS A 396 4.15 23.77 -14.46
CA CYS A 396 3.47 24.93 -13.90
C CYS A 396 1.97 24.92 -14.18
N SER A 397 1.55 24.47 -15.38
CA SER A 397 0.14 24.29 -15.72
C SER A 397 -0.53 23.23 -14.81
N GLY A 398 0.15 22.13 -14.51
CA GLY A 398 -0.34 21.09 -13.61
C GLY A 398 -0.46 21.58 -12.17
N LEU A 399 0.53 22.30 -11.67
CA LEU A 399 0.54 22.87 -10.32
C LEU A 399 -0.55 23.93 -10.13
N ARG A 400 -0.82 24.76 -11.15
CA ARG A 400 -1.90 25.78 -11.11
C ARG A 400 -3.31 25.20 -11.06
N ASN A 401 -3.50 23.94 -11.44
CA ASN A 401 -4.79 23.25 -11.29
C ASN A 401 -5.10 22.83 -9.84
N GLY A 402 -4.11 22.88 -8.95
CA GLY A 402 -4.25 22.64 -7.52
C GLY A 402 -4.40 23.91 -6.69
N SER A 403 -4.23 23.79 -5.37
CA SER A 403 -4.20 24.95 -4.47
C SER A 403 -2.92 25.75 -4.68
N VAL A 404 -3.07 27.06 -4.96
CA VAL A 404 -1.96 28.00 -5.13
C VAL A 404 -2.13 29.17 -4.19
N VAL A 405 -1.11 29.48 -3.40
CA VAL A 405 -1.05 30.67 -2.55
C VAL A 405 -0.06 31.67 -3.13
N ASP A 406 -0.53 32.88 -3.37
CA ASP A 406 0.25 33.97 -3.92
C ASP A 406 1.08 34.67 -2.85
N PHE A 407 2.41 34.61 -2.98
CA PHE A 407 3.38 35.26 -2.12
C PHE A 407 4.12 36.40 -2.82
N ARG A 408 3.65 36.92 -3.93
CA ARG A 408 4.29 38.03 -4.64
C ARG A 408 4.35 39.27 -3.77
N GLY A 409 5.52 39.85 -3.67
CA GLY A 409 5.81 40.98 -2.79
C GLY A 409 5.94 40.57 -1.30
N TRP A 410 6.39 39.34 -1.06
CA TRP A 410 6.62 38.76 0.27
C TRP A 410 7.66 39.53 1.11
N ASP A 411 8.47 40.37 0.48
CA ASP A 411 9.38 41.32 1.10
C ASP A 411 8.64 42.48 1.82
N GLU A 412 7.40 42.77 1.44
CA GLU A 412 6.50 43.67 2.16
C GLU A 412 5.77 42.91 3.28
N ARG A 413 6.04 43.26 4.54
CA ARG A 413 5.51 42.56 5.72
C ARG A 413 4.00 42.34 5.69
N ALA A 414 3.23 43.34 5.30
CA ALA A 414 1.76 43.24 5.29
C ALA A 414 1.28 42.19 4.26
N ARG A 415 1.91 42.14 3.07
CA ARG A 415 1.58 41.14 2.04
C ARG A 415 2.01 39.74 2.45
N PHE A 416 3.14 39.66 3.13
CA PHE A 416 3.63 38.38 3.66
C PHE A 416 2.68 37.81 4.73
N ASP A 417 2.26 38.65 5.68
CA ASP A 417 1.33 38.25 6.75
C ASP A 417 -0.03 37.82 6.17
N ASP A 418 -0.55 38.49 5.15
CA ASP A 418 -1.77 38.12 4.43
C ASP A 418 -1.60 36.77 3.70
N ALA A 419 -0.46 36.58 3.03
CA ALA A 419 -0.15 35.30 2.33
C ALA A 419 -0.03 34.14 3.31
N ILE A 420 0.59 34.32 4.47
CA ILE A 420 0.64 33.32 5.54
C ILE A 420 -0.76 33.00 6.05
N ALA A 421 -1.61 34.00 6.27
CA ALA A 421 -3.00 33.77 6.69
C ALA A 421 -3.79 32.95 5.66
N ASN A 422 -3.59 33.23 4.36
CA ASN A 422 -4.18 32.47 3.28
C ASN A 422 -3.65 31.02 3.26
N LEU A 423 -2.35 30.81 3.44
CA LEU A 423 -1.73 29.48 3.49
C LEU A 423 -2.29 28.66 4.66
N VAL A 424 -2.44 29.25 5.85
CA VAL A 424 -3.06 28.58 7.01
C VAL A 424 -4.54 28.26 6.75
N ASN A 425 -5.26 29.11 6.05
CA ASN A 425 -6.65 28.83 5.65
C ASN A 425 -6.75 27.67 4.67
N GLU A 426 -5.84 27.58 3.69
CA GLU A 426 -5.76 26.43 2.76
C GLU A 426 -5.48 25.11 3.52
N PHE A 427 -4.66 25.14 4.57
CA PHE A 427 -4.44 23.96 5.42
C PHE A 427 -5.74 23.46 6.07
N LYS A 428 -6.63 24.38 6.44
CA LYS A 428 -7.91 24.05 7.06
C LYS A 428 -8.96 23.62 6.03
N ALA A 429 -8.99 24.25 4.87
CA ALA A 429 -9.97 23.99 3.82
C ALA A 429 -9.81 22.60 3.20
N SER A 430 -8.58 22.18 2.91
CA SER A 430 -8.29 20.86 2.34
C SER A 430 -8.49 19.68 3.30
N GLY A 431 -8.75 19.95 4.60
CA GLY A 431 -9.17 18.92 5.58
C GLY A 431 -10.68 18.64 5.57
N LEU A 432 -11.46 19.43 4.86
CA LEU A 432 -12.93 19.37 4.79
C LEU A 432 -13.47 18.91 3.44
N SER A 433 -12.61 18.66 2.44
CA SER A 433 -13.09 18.07 1.18
C SER A 433 -13.51 16.63 1.44
N GLN A 434 -14.73 16.48 1.87
CA GLN A 434 -15.54 15.30 1.64
C GLN A 434 -15.50 15.04 0.13
N SER A 435 -14.74 14.05 -0.30
CA SER A 435 -15.04 13.45 -1.60
C SER A 435 -16.44 12.87 -1.48
N PRO A 436 -17.45 13.37 -2.18
CA PRO A 436 -18.68 12.62 -2.39
C PRO A 436 -18.35 11.56 -3.45
N PHE A 437 -18.52 10.33 -3.08
CA PHE A 437 -18.48 9.07 -3.82
C PHE A 437 -17.37 8.11 -3.41
#